data_74fc1956d3661f85480490e4d8113654
#
_entry.id   74fc1956d3661f85480490e4d8113654
#
_cell.length_a   1.000
_cell.length_b   1.000
_cell.length_c   1.000
_cell.angle_alpha   90.00
_cell.angle_beta   90.00
_cell.angle_gamma   90.00
#
_symmetry.space_group_name_H-M   'P 1'
#
loop_
_entity.id
_entity.type
_entity.pdbx_description
1 polymer ?
#
loop_
_entity_poly.entity_id
_entity_poly.type
_entity_poly.pdbx_seq_one_letter_code
_entity_poly.pdbx_strand_id
1 'polypeptide(L)'
;MNTKYALAGLGFTVGLAVAAAAPALAAPASPEPISAQVTKATSASRQTTSEVTVEGTWATPHLTVGSTLTVASVDGGFAWRANFPFTLDDGTRIGECVADQATLTCTVTEVPEAWAAKQDVSGTFHARAQLTDKAVGTESTRITLNGETVRTLVWGDKDGTGTCSNDCASPAHYEYAKTETLKYGWTDANGSIAWGIQWKVEPSTEYTITDETNALHAAVKCSTGPTWDPKTTSWTDGKLDDAKHTLTFTPPAGALVCVTFPEATKPVEGQTTYTNKATINGQSLEATATIKASGGTDM
;
A
#
# COMPACT_ATOMS: atom_id res chain seq x y z
N MET A 1 -6.92 105.39 -16.97
CA MET A 1 -6.11 104.15 -17.08
C MET A 1 -7.06 102.97 -16.95
N ASN A 2 -7.48 102.47 -18.07
CA ASN A 2 -8.46 101.35 -18.12
C ASN A 2 -7.83 100.09 -18.71
N THR A 3 -7.76 99.08 -17.93
CA THR A 3 -7.28 97.74 -18.37
C THR A 3 -8.49 96.81 -18.55
N LYS A 4 -8.70 96.41 -19.80
CA LYS A 4 -9.73 95.43 -20.18
C LYS A 4 -9.19 94.02 -20.02
N TYR A 5 -9.91 93.21 -19.32
CA TYR A 5 -9.66 91.79 -19.27
C TYR A 5 -10.52 91.00 -20.30
N ALA A 6 -9.90 90.25 -21.16
CA ALA A 6 -10.54 89.32 -22.08
C ALA A 6 -10.70 87.92 -21.38
N LEU A 7 -11.95 87.45 -21.33
CA LEU A 7 -12.22 86.06 -20.93
C LEU A 7 -12.04 85.12 -22.14
N ALA A 8 -11.14 84.17 -22.01
CA ALA A 8 -11.02 83.04 -22.93
C ALA A 8 -11.80 81.87 -22.35
N GLY A 9 -12.82 81.40 -23.08
CA GLY A 9 -13.60 80.22 -22.71
C GLY A 9 -12.83 78.89 -23.04
N LEU A 10 -12.58 78.06 -22.04
CA LEU A 10 -12.09 76.68 -22.21
C LEU A 10 -13.30 75.76 -22.26
N GLY A 11 -13.55 75.16 -23.42
CA GLY A 11 -14.50 74.09 -23.60
C GLY A 11 -13.91 72.79 -23.06
N PHE A 12 -14.49 72.22 -22.02
CA PHE A 12 -14.16 70.85 -21.53
C PHE A 12 -14.99 69.83 -22.31
N THR A 13 -14.36 69.01 -23.19
CA THR A 13 -14.93 67.81 -23.73
C THR A 13 -14.71 66.71 -22.74
N VAL A 14 -15.79 66.26 -22.08
CA VAL A 14 -15.77 65.04 -21.24
C VAL A 14 -15.81 63.81 -22.15
N GLY A 15 -14.64 63.16 -22.37
CA GLY A 15 -14.55 61.91 -22.99
C GLY A 15 -14.94 60.80 -22.01
N LEU A 16 -16.09 60.14 -22.19
CA LEU A 16 -16.44 58.93 -21.49
C LEU A 16 -15.50 57.79 -21.94
N ALA A 17 -14.48 57.46 -21.17
CA ALA A 17 -13.72 56.25 -21.33
C ALA A 17 -14.54 55.07 -20.74
N VAL A 18 -15.16 54.29 -21.61
CA VAL A 18 -15.73 52.97 -21.22
C VAL A 18 -14.56 52.03 -20.98
N ALA A 19 -14.15 51.87 -19.72
CA ALA A 19 -13.24 50.82 -19.33
C ALA A 19 -13.97 49.48 -19.48
N ALA A 20 -13.65 48.70 -20.50
CA ALA A 20 -14.04 47.29 -20.59
C ALA A 20 -13.38 46.57 -19.42
N ALA A 21 -14.17 46.17 -18.43
CA ALA A 21 -13.71 45.29 -17.38
C ALA A 21 -13.33 43.96 -18.01
N ALA A 22 -12.03 43.63 -18.03
CA ALA A 22 -11.57 42.30 -18.39
C ALA A 22 -12.20 41.30 -17.39
N PRO A 23 -12.71 40.16 -17.85
CA PRO A 23 -13.20 39.15 -16.93
C PRO A 23 -12.07 38.77 -15.97
N ALA A 24 -12.30 38.91 -14.68
CA ALA A 24 -11.38 38.46 -13.66
C ALA A 24 -11.23 36.93 -13.86
N LEU A 25 -10.06 36.50 -14.23
CA LEU A 25 -9.72 35.07 -14.20
C LEU A 25 -9.95 34.61 -12.75
N ALA A 26 -10.90 33.70 -12.55
CA ALA A 26 -11.14 33.14 -11.24
C ALA A 26 -9.79 32.55 -10.73
N ALA A 27 -9.41 32.92 -9.51
CA ALA A 27 -8.25 32.33 -8.88
C ALA A 27 -8.43 30.79 -8.88
N PRO A 28 -7.36 30.02 -9.14
CA PRO A 28 -7.47 28.57 -9.07
C PRO A 28 -8.01 28.18 -7.69
N ALA A 29 -8.99 27.28 -7.66
CA ALA A 29 -9.56 26.78 -6.42
C ALA A 29 -8.45 26.18 -5.54
N SER A 30 -8.46 26.48 -4.25
CA SER A 30 -7.52 25.88 -3.31
C SER A 30 -7.81 24.39 -3.21
N PRO A 31 -6.76 23.53 -3.14
CA PRO A 31 -6.96 22.10 -2.92
C PRO A 31 -7.74 21.87 -1.62
N GLU A 32 -8.81 21.10 -1.71
CA GLU A 32 -9.61 20.68 -0.55
C GLU A 32 -9.48 19.18 -0.33
N PRO A 33 -9.60 18.70 0.93
CA PRO A 33 -9.66 17.28 1.20
C PRO A 33 -10.84 16.64 0.47
N ILE A 34 -10.60 15.52 -0.19
CA ILE A 34 -11.64 14.72 -0.84
C ILE A 34 -12.46 14.06 0.27
N SER A 35 -13.78 14.19 0.23
CA SER A 35 -14.67 13.45 1.14
C SER A 35 -14.64 11.97 0.82
N ALA A 36 -14.70 11.10 1.83
CA ALA A 36 -14.67 9.67 1.62
C ALA A 36 -15.44 8.91 2.70
N GLN A 37 -15.74 7.65 2.42
CA GLN A 37 -16.40 6.73 3.33
C GLN A 37 -15.80 5.33 3.18
N VAL A 38 -15.44 4.68 4.29
CA VAL A 38 -15.07 3.26 4.29
C VAL A 38 -16.34 2.44 4.28
N THR A 39 -16.57 1.70 3.20
CA THR A 39 -17.73 0.81 3.03
C THR A 39 -17.48 -0.57 3.62
N LYS A 40 -16.23 -1.05 3.49
CA LYS A 40 -15.82 -2.35 4.00
C LYS A 40 -14.36 -2.32 4.46
N ALA A 41 -14.08 -3.04 5.55
CA ALA A 41 -12.71 -3.30 5.99
C ALA A 41 -12.63 -4.72 6.52
N THR A 42 -11.69 -5.51 6.02
CA THR A 42 -11.54 -6.93 6.38
C THR A 42 -10.12 -7.22 6.84
N SER A 43 -9.99 -8.25 7.67
CA SER A 43 -8.71 -8.83 8.07
C SER A 43 -8.79 -10.34 7.89
N ALA A 44 -7.91 -10.89 7.06
CA ALA A 44 -7.94 -12.30 6.68
C ALA A 44 -7.65 -13.24 7.86
N SER A 45 -6.84 -12.79 8.83
CA SER A 45 -6.59 -13.50 10.09
C SER A 45 -6.06 -12.54 11.16
N ARG A 46 -5.70 -13.08 12.32
CA ARG A 46 -5.10 -12.34 13.46
C ARG A 46 -3.58 -12.44 13.52
N GLN A 47 -2.96 -13.05 12.54
CA GLN A 47 -1.50 -13.17 12.50
C GLN A 47 -0.86 -11.93 11.89
N THR A 48 0.29 -11.53 12.38
CA THR A 48 1.14 -10.57 11.66
C THR A 48 1.37 -11.06 10.23
N THR A 49 1.61 -10.14 9.30
CA THR A 49 1.70 -10.41 7.85
C THR A 49 0.39 -10.79 7.15
N SER A 50 -0.70 -10.98 7.90
CA SER A 50 -2.02 -11.24 7.30
C SER A 50 -2.54 -10.05 6.52
N GLU A 51 -3.25 -10.34 5.42
CA GLU A 51 -3.84 -9.33 4.56
C GLU A 51 -4.97 -8.58 5.26
N VAL A 52 -4.95 -7.27 5.10
CA VAL A 52 -6.02 -6.34 5.43
C VAL A 52 -6.47 -5.67 4.13
N THR A 53 -7.78 -5.58 3.93
CA THR A 53 -8.36 -4.87 2.78
C THR A 53 -9.28 -3.77 3.27
N VAL A 54 -9.16 -2.58 2.70
CA VAL A 54 -10.05 -1.45 2.97
C VAL A 54 -10.65 -0.99 1.64
N GLU A 55 -11.97 -0.99 1.59
CA GLU A 55 -12.77 -0.55 0.45
C GLU A 55 -13.60 0.66 0.86
N GLY A 56 -13.81 1.56 -0.08
CA GLY A 56 -14.60 2.75 0.20
C GLY A 56 -15.01 3.50 -1.05
N THR A 57 -15.76 4.56 -0.82
CA THR A 57 -16.14 5.55 -1.82
C THR A 57 -15.52 6.88 -1.49
N TRP A 58 -15.33 7.70 -2.50
CA TRP A 58 -14.88 9.08 -2.33
C TRP A 58 -15.70 10.01 -3.24
N ALA A 59 -15.76 11.28 -2.87
CA ALA A 59 -16.44 12.31 -3.65
C ALA A 59 -15.79 13.66 -3.44
N THR A 60 -15.87 14.50 -4.48
CA THR A 60 -15.45 15.90 -4.45
C THR A 60 -16.38 16.75 -5.32
N PRO A 61 -16.70 17.99 -4.93
CA PRO A 61 -17.48 18.89 -5.79
C PRO A 61 -16.81 19.12 -7.14
N HIS A 62 -15.48 19.21 -7.16
CA HIS A 62 -14.66 19.38 -8.36
C HIS A 62 -13.33 18.67 -8.20
N LEU A 63 -12.81 18.11 -9.30
CA LEU A 63 -11.42 17.66 -9.33
C LEU A 63 -10.48 18.87 -9.32
N THR A 64 -9.61 18.96 -8.35
CA THR A 64 -8.60 20.01 -8.22
C THR A 64 -7.23 19.39 -7.98
N VAL A 65 -6.25 19.79 -8.78
CA VAL A 65 -4.86 19.35 -8.57
C VAL A 65 -4.40 19.72 -7.17
N GLY A 66 -3.82 18.78 -6.46
CA GLY A 66 -3.40 18.93 -5.06
C GLY A 66 -4.45 18.51 -4.03
N SER A 67 -5.71 18.23 -4.42
CA SER A 67 -6.71 17.63 -3.50
C SER A 67 -6.27 16.25 -3.07
N THR A 68 -6.50 15.92 -1.79
CA THR A 68 -6.01 14.69 -1.18
C THR A 68 -7.11 13.91 -0.47
N LEU A 69 -6.94 12.60 -0.44
CA LEU A 69 -7.62 11.66 0.43
C LEU A 69 -6.58 10.89 1.22
N THR A 70 -6.68 10.92 2.54
CA THR A 70 -5.78 10.17 3.43
C THR A 70 -6.54 9.08 4.18
N VAL A 71 -6.06 7.85 4.10
CA VAL A 71 -6.58 6.68 4.84
C VAL A 71 -5.48 6.16 5.75
N ALA A 72 -5.74 6.04 7.04
CA ALA A 72 -4.69 5.61 7.98
C ALA A 72 -5.19 4.62 9.04
N SER A 73 -4.25 3.78 9.52
CA SER A 73 -4.36 3.00 10.75
C SER A 73 -3.86 3.84 11.91
N VAL A 74 -4.73 4.19 12.86
CA VAL A 74 -4.40 5.11 13.97
C VAL A 74 -3.18 4.65 14.77
N ASP A 75 -3.15 3.36 15.12
CA ASP A 75 -2.12 2.79 15.99
C ASP A 75 -1.03 2.05 15.19
N GLY A 76 -1.07 2.15 13.85
CA GLY A 76 -0.17 1.42 12.96
C GLY A 76 -0.36 -0.09 13.00
N GLY A 77 -1.53 -0.58 13.42
CA GLY A 77 -1.84 -2.00 13.49
C GLY A 77 -1.81 -2.72 12.13
N PHE A 78 -1.94 -1.97 11.03
CA PHE A 78 -1.65 -2.44 9.69
C PHE A 78 -0.82 -1.42 8.91
N ALA A 79 -0.09 -1.87 7.90
CA ALA A 79 0.68 -1.05 6.98
C ALA A 79 0.26 -1.32 5.53
N TRP A 80 0.14 -0.27 4.75
CA TRP A 80 -0.21 -0.34 3.33
C TRP A 80 0.90 -1.03 2.53
N ARG A 81 0.51 -1.78 1.48
CA ARG A 81 1.44 -2.68 0.78
C ARG A 81 2.06 -2.08 -0.47
N ALA A 82 1.38 -1.18 -1.17
CA ALA A 82 1.84 -0.69 -2.45
C ALA A 82 1.29 0.70 -2.77
N ASN A 83 2.04 1.43 -3.60
CA ASN A 83 1.53 2.59 -4.32
C ASN A 83 0.70 2.10 -5.51
N PHE A 84 -0.30 2.88 -5.90
CA PHE A 84 -1.13 2.56 -7.05
C PHE A 84 -1.73 3.84 -7.67
N PRO A 85 -2.13 3.80 -8.96
CA PRO A 85 -2.77 4.94 -9.61
C PRO A 85 -4.08 5.31 -8.93
N PHE A 86 -4.32 6.61 -8.73
CA PHE A 86 -5.61 7.12 -8.32
C PHE A 86 -6.46 7.33 -9.58
N THR A 87 -7.53 6.54 -9.71
CA THR A 87 -8.36 6.49 -10.91
C THR A 87 -9.83 6.79 -10.61
N LEU A 88 -10.54 7.23 -11.63
CA LEU A 88 -12.00 7.28 -11.66
C LEU A 88 -12.56 5.89 -11.99
N ASP A 89 -13.88 5.69 -11.81
CA ASP A 89 -14.55 4.40 -12.05
C ASP A 89 -14.47 3.94 -13.54
N ASP A 90 -14.21 4.86 -14.46
CA ASP A 90 -13.98 4.54 -15.88
C ASP A 90 -12.49 4.18 -16.18
N GLY A 91 -11.65 4.07 -15.16
CA GLY A 91 -10.22 3.80 -15.29
C GLY A 91 -9.36 5.03 -15.63
N THR A 92 -9.95 6.21 -15.81
CA THR A 92 -9.21 7.44 -16.08
C THR A 92 -8.31 7.78 -14.88
N ARG A 93 -7.00 7.83 -15.08
CA ARG A 93 -6.05 8.24 -14.04
C ARG A 93 -6.19 9.73 -13.77
N ILE A 94 -6.25 10.09 -12.47
CA ILE A 94 -6.29 11.46 -11.98
C ILE A 94 -5.17 11.76 -11.00
N GLY A 95 -4.40 10.76 -10.59
CA GLY A 95 -3.32 10.96 -9.63
C GLY A 95 -2.65 9.68 -9.19
N GLU A 96 -2.14 9.71 -7.96
CA GLU A 96 -1.38 8.61 -7.35
C GLU A 96 -1.76 8.44 -5.88
N CYS A 97 -1.87 7.20 -5.44
CA CYS A 97 -1.97 6.81 -4.04
C CYS A 97 -0.61 6.30 -3.56
N VAL A 98 -0.03 6.98 -2.59
CA VAL A 98 1.30 6.67 -2.03
C VAL A 98 1.13 6.07 -0.63
N ALA A 99 1.69 4.90 -0.44
CA ALA A 99 1.73 4.19 0.84
C ALA A 99 2.96 4.62 1.65
N ASP A 100 2.75 5.08 2.86
CA ASP A 100 3.79 5.33 3.85
C ASP A 100 3.40 4.61 5.15
N GLN A 101 3.84 3.37 5.29
CA GLN A 101 3.54 2.50 6.43
C GLN A 101 2.02 2.51 6.78
N ALA A 102 1.64 3.15 7.89
CA ALA A 102 0.26 3.18 8.37
C ALA A 102 -0.65 4.15 7.59
N THR A 103 -0.10 4.98 6.72
CA THR A 103 -0.82 6.03 5.99
C THR A 103 -0.80 5.78 4.49
N LEU A 104 -1.94 5.89 3.85
CA LEU A 104 -2.11 5.92 2.39
C LEU A 104 -2.64 7.31 2.01
N THR A 105 -1.91 8.02 1.16
CA THR A 105 -2.32 9.33 0.67
C THR A 105 -2.53 9.29 -0.83
N CYS A 106 -3.77 9.49 -1.28
CA CYS A 106 -4.12 9.66 -2.68
C CYS A 106 -4.16 11.15 -3.01
N THR A 107 -3.43 11.58 -4.03
CA THR A 107 -3.33 12.98 -4.45
C THR A 107 -3.77 13.11 -5.90
N VAL A 108 -4.64 14.06 -6.19
CA VAL A 108 -4.97 14.45 -7.57
C VAL A 108 -3.77 15.20 -8.14
N THR A 109 -3.12 14.64 -9.16
CA THR A 109 -1.96 15.24 -9.82
C THR A 109 -2.29 15.83 -11.18
N GLU A 110 -3.40 15.39 -11.77
CA GLU A 110 -3.88 15.87 -13.07
C GLU A 110 -5.41 15.87 -13.12
N VAL A 111 -5.97 16.80 -13.90
CA VAL A 111 -7.41 16.83 -14.19
C VAL A 111 -7.56 16.74 -15.69
N PRO A 112 -8.01 15.60 -16.24
CA PRO A 112 -8.22 15.44 -17.67
C PRO A 112 -9.25 16.45 -18.19
N GLU A 113 -9.08 16.97 -19.42
CA GLU A 113 -9.93 18.01 -19.99
C GLU A 113 -11.42 17.65 -19.94
N ALA A 114 -11.76 16.39 -20.21
CA ALA A 114 -13.13 15.89 -20.17
C ALA A 114 -13.77 15.97 -18.76
N TRP A 115 -12.96 16.14 -17.72
CA TRP A 115 -13.38 16.19 -16.31
C TRP A 115 -13.24 17.58 -15.69
N ALA A 116 -12.57 18.54 -16.36
CA ALA A 116 -12.27 19.85 -15.80
C ALA A 116 -13.52 20.68 -15.45
N ALA A 117 -14.63 20.51 -16.18
CA ALA A 117 -15.88 21.21 -15.93
C ALA A 117 -16.94 20.37 -15.20
N LYS A 118 -16.64 19.09 -14.87
CA LYS A 118 -17.59 18.21 -14.19
C LYS A 118 -17.69 18.57 -12.70
N GLN A 119 -18.89 18.45 -12.20
CA GLN A 119 -19.23 18.63 -10.78
C GLN A 119 -19.62 17.28 -10.17
N ASP A 120 -19.57 17.22 -8.84
CA ASP A 120 -19.98 16.05 -8.04
C ASP A 120 -19.28 14.77 -8.51
N VAL A 121 -17.97 14.86 -8.67
CA VAL A 121 -17.13 13.73 -9.09
C VAL A 121 -16.97 12.77 -7.93
N SER A 122 -17.18 11.50 -8.20
CA SER A 122 -17.05 10.43 -7.22
C SER A 122 -16.38 9.20 -7.81
N GLY A 123 -15.97 8.30 -6.95
CA GLY A 123 -15.38 7.02 -7.32
C GLY A 123 -15.26 6.07 -6.13
N THR A 124 -14.67 4.92 -6.39
CA THR A 124 -14.38 3.90 -5.38
C THR A 124 -12.89 3.81 -5.13
N PHE A 125 -12.50 3.21 -4.02
CA PHE A 125 -11.13 2.79 -3.77
C PHE A 125 -11.10 1.41 -3.13
N HIS A 126 -10.08 0.66 -3.48
CA HIS A 126 -9.75 -0.64 -2.92
C HIS A 126 -8.26 -0.66 -2.62
N ALA A 127 -7.88 -0.80 -1.38
CA ALA A 127 -6.49 -0.75 -0.96
C ALA A 127 -6.15 -1.93 -0.05
N ARG A 128 -4.94 -2.50 -0.25
CA ARG A 128 -4.46 -3.66 0.47
C ARG A 128 -3.34 -3.27 1.43
N ALA A 129 -3.45 -3.78 2.63
CA ALA A 129 -2.51 -3.58 3.71
C ALA A 129 -2.13 -4.92 4.34
N GLN A 130 -1.22 -4.89 5.28
CA GLN A 130 -0.74 -6.05 6.02
C GLN A 130 -0.71 -5.75 7.50
N LEU A 131 -1.19 -6.68 8.31
CA LEU A 131 -1.15 -6.60 9.76
C LEU A 131 0.30 -6.57 10.25
N THR A 132 0.60 -5.62 11.13
CA THR A 132 1.96 -5.37 11.62
C THR A 132 2.20 -5.95 13.02
N ASP A 133 3.44 -5.90 13.47
CA ASP A 133 3.81 -6.28 14.84
C ASP A 133 3.15 -5.38 15.91
N LYS A 134 2.75 -4.15 15.56
CA LYS A 134 2.04 -3.24 16.47
C LYS A 134 0.62 -3.70 16.79
N ALA A 135 0.04 -4.57 15.97
CA ALA A 135 -1.26 -5.18 16.25
C ALA A 135 -1.20 -6.25 17.34
N VAL A 136 -0.02 -6.84 17.58
CA VAL A 136 0.13 -7.97 18.51
C VAL A 136 -0.34 -7.57 19.91
N GLY A 137 -1.21 -8.40 20.49
CA GLY A 137 -1.83 -8.14 21.79
C GLY A 137 -3.07 -7.23 21.74
N THR A 138 -3.46 -6.71 20.56
CA THR A 138 -4.70 -5.92 20.37
C THR A 138 -5.77 -6.74 19.65
N GLU A 139 -7.05 -6.40 19.84
CA GLU A 139 -8.18 -7.06 19.17
C GLU A 139 -8.61 -6.34 17.89
N SER A 140 -8.24 -5.06 17.75
CA SER A 140 -8.69 -4.21 16.65
C SER A 140 -7.79 -2.99 16.47
N THR A 141 -8.01 -2.25 15.39
CA THR A 141 -7.49 -0.90 15.16
C THR A 141 -8.57 0.03 14.65
N ARG A 142 -8.33 1.33 14.70
CA ARG A 142 -9.21 2.34 14.13
C ARG A 142 -8.69 2.79 12.77
N ILE A 143 -9.60 2.95 11.81
CA ILE A 143 -9.32 3.53 10.50
C ILE A 143 -9.77 4.98 10.52
N THR A 144 -8.90 5.87 10.05
CA THR A 144 -9.23 7.29 9.82
C THR A 144 -9.27 7.61 8.34
N LEU A 145 -10.16 8.54 7.99
CA LEU A 145 -10.18 9.26 6.70
C LEU A 145 -9.93 10.73 7.00
N ASN A 146 -8.92 11.32 6.34
CA ASN A 146 -8.52 12.72 6.53
C ASN A 146 -8.35 13.11 8.01
N GLY A 147 -7.86 12.17 8.84
CA GLY A 147 -7.65 12.36 10.28
C GLY A 147 -8.86 12.05 11.18
N GLU A 148 -10.05 11.85 10.63
CA GLU A 148 -11.25 11.50 11.41
C GLU A 148 -11.45 10.00 11.50
N THR A 149 -11.72 9.48 12.70
CA THR A 149 -12.02 8.04 12.90
C THR A 149 -13.39 7.71 12.29
N VAL A 150 -13.39 6.79 11.33
CA VAL A 150 -14.61 6.43 10.59
C VAL A 150 -15.02 4.97 10.79
N ARG A 151 -14.08 4.10 11.19
CA ARG A 151 -14.36 2.67 11.37
C ARG A 151 -13.41 2.01 12.33
N THR A 152 -13.88 0.96 13.00
CA THR A 152 -13.04 -0.02 13.72
C THR A 152 -12.89 -1.26 12.85
N LEU A 153 -11.65 -1.71 12.65
CA LEU A 153 -11.32 -2.99 12.03
C LEU A 153 -10.97 -3.99 13.13
N VAL A 154 -11.72 -5.07 13.22
CA VAL A 154 -11.47 -6.19 14.14
C VAL A 154 -10.58 -7.22 13.44
N TRP A 155 -9.54 -7.70 14.13
CA TRP A 155 -8.64 -8.69 13.53
C TRP A 155 -9.35 -10.03 13.31
N GLY A 156 -9.19 -10.58 12.09
CA GLY A 156 -9.87 -11.82 11.68
C GLY A 156 -11.31 -11.63 11.20
N ASP A 157 -11.83 -10.40 11.16
CA ASP A 157 -13.12 -10.10 10.52
C ASP A 157 -12.97 -10.21 8.99
N LYS A 158 -13.36 -11.37 8.47
CA LYS A 158 -13.28 -11.68 7.03
C LYS A 158 -14.42 -11.08 6.22
N ASP A 159 -15.52 -10.77 6.87
CA ASP A 159 -16.74 -10.33 6.21
C ASP A 159 -16.87 -8.79 6.21
N GLY A 160 -16.05 -8.11 7.03
CA GLY A 160 -16.03 -6.66 7.13
C GLY A 160 -17.27 -6.08 7.81
N THR A 161 -17.92 -6.85 8.66
CA THR A 161 -19.12 -6.42 9.40
C THR A 161 -18.79 -5.53 10.59
N GLY A 162 -17.51 -5.45 10.99
CA GLY A 162 -17.06 -4.77 12.21
C GLY A 162 -17.30 -5.58 13.47
N THR A 163 -17.91 -6.76 13.32
CA THR A 163 -18.11 -7.73 14.39
C THR A 163 -17.55 -9.06 13.93
N CYS A 164 -16.79 -9.70 14.76
CA CYS A 164 -16.29 -11.01 14.43
C CYS A 164 -17.24 -12.09 14.92
N SER A 165 -17.78 -12.86 13.98
CA SER A 165 -18.75 -13.91 14.27
C SER A 165 -18.13 -15.24 14.69
N ASN A 166 -16.83 -15.46 14.39
CA ASN A 166 -16.17 -16.72 14.67
C ASN A 166 -14.70 -16.47 15.06
N ASP A 167 -14.35 -16.82 16.30
CA ASP A 167 -12.96 -16.93 16.81
C ASP A 167 -12.12 -15.64 16.82
N CYS A 168 -12.74 -14.47 16.86
CA CYS A 168 -12.06 -13.18 16.92
C CYS A 168 -11.93 -12.59 18.34
N ALA A 169 -12.36 -13.29 19.36
CA ALA A 169 -12.26 -12.85 20.75
C ALA A 169 -10.83 -12.92 21.31
N SER A 170 -9.84 -13.16 20.48
CA SER A 170 -8.45 -13.26 20.86
C SER A 170 -7.62 -12.17 20.16
N PRO A 171 -6.64 -11.59 20.85
CA PRO A 171 -5.75 -10.58 20.29
C PRO A 171 -4.96 -11.09 19.07
N ALA A 172 -4.48 -10.17 18.24
CA ALA A 172 -3.53 -10.49 17.20
C ALA A 172 -2.23 -11.06 17.80
N HIS A 173 -1.59 -11.92 17.05
CA HIS A 173 -0.37 -12.60 17.47
C HIS A 173 0.64 -12.66 16.30
N TYR A 174 1.90 -12.94 16.61
CA TYR A 174 2.90 -13.19 15.57
C TYR A 174 2.51 -14.37 14.70
N GLU A 175 2.86 -14.29 13.42
CA GLU A 175 2.69 -15.39 12.48
C GLU A 175 3.36 -16.66 13.03
N TYR A 176 2.67 -17.79 12.91
CA TYR A 176 3.24 -19.08 13.31
C TYR A 176 4.42 -19.46 12.41
N ALA A 177 5.52 -19.82 13.02
CA ALA A 177 6.66 -20.43 12.35
C ALA A 177 6.27 -21.87 12.03
N LYS A 178 5.78 -22.11 10.81
CA LYS A 178 5.42 -23.47 10.35
C LYS A 178 6.65 -24.34 10.30
N THR A 179 6.58 -25.52 10.91
CA THR A 179 7.69 -26.48 10.91
C THR A 179 7.72 -27.36 9.66
N GLU A 180 7.08 -26.96 8.59
CA GLU A 180 7.06 -27.67 7.32
C GLU A 180 8.15 -27.12 6.40
N THR A 181 8.78 -28.02 5.62
CA THR A 181 9.68 -27.62 4.54
C THR A 181 8.85 -27.31 3.31
N LEU A 182 8.84 -26.06 2.89
CA LEU A 182 8.00 -25.59 1.79
C LEU A 182 8.60 -24.36 1.08
N LYS A 183 8.15 -24.16 -0.15
CA LYS A 183 8.35 -22.93 -0.89
C LYS A 183 6.99 -22.22 -1.04
N TYR A 184 6.98 -20.89 -1.03
CA TYR A 184 5.78 -20.09 -1.21
C TYR A 184 6.11 -18.77 -1.92
N GLY A 185 5.10 -18.14 -2.50
CA GLY A 185 5.24 -16.86 -3.19
C GLY A 185 4.05 -15.94 -2.94
N TRP A 186 4.29 -14.65 -3.04
CA TRP A 186 3.25 -13.61 -2.89
C TRP A 186 3.61 -12.36 -3.70
N THR A 187 2.63 -11.51 -3.98
CA THR A 187 2.90 -10.17 -4.54
C THR A 187 3.42 -9.26 -3.43
N ASP A 188 4.60 -8.67 -3.61
CA ASP A 188 5.17 -7.73 -2.66
C ASP A 188 4.58 -6.30 -2.80
N ALA A 189 5.06 -5.37 -1.99
CA ALA A 189 4.60 -3.97 -1.99
C ALA A 189 4.91 -3.22 -3.31
N ASN A 190 5.89 -3.70 -4.08
CA ASN A 190 6.31 -3.09 -5.35
C ASN A 190 5.63 -3.75 -6.55
N GLY A 191 4.69 -4.69 -6.32
CA GLY A 191 4.04 -5.45 -7.36
C GLY A 191 4.88 -6.60 -7.93
N SER A 192 6.09 -6.85 -7.41
CA SER A 192 6.92 -7.98 -7.79
C SER A 192 6.45 -9.26 -7.10
N ILE A 193 6.84 -10.41 -7.63
CA ILE A 193 6.58 -11.70 -6.99
C ILE A 193 7.75 -12.04 -6.08
N ALA A 194 7.50 -11.94 -4.78
CA ALA A 194 8.44 -12.35 -3.76
C ALA A 194 8.29 -13.85 -3.45
N TRP A 195 9.40 -14.49 -3.06
CA TRP A 195 9.48 -15.91 -2.78
C TRP A 195 10.07 -16.17 -1.40
N GLY A 196 9.59 -17.22 -0.75
CA GLY A 196 10.16 -17.73 0.50
C GLY A 196 10.46 -19.22 0.38
N ILE A 197 11.60 -19.63 0.91
CA ILE A 197 11.99 -21.04 1.06
C ILE A 197 12.17 -21.28 2.56
N GLN A 198 11.26 -22.03 3.14
CA GLN A 198 11.22 -22.33 4.57
C GLN A 198 11.50 -23.81 4.80
N TRP A 199 12.18 -24.14 5.88
CA TRP A 199 12.43 -25.51 6.27
C TRP A 199 12.43 -25.72 7.77
N LYS A 200 11.99 -26.90 8.17
CA LYS A 200 12.19 -27.43 9.51
C LYS A 200 13.67 -27.69 9.74
N VAL A 201 14.20 -27.27 10.87
CA VAL A 201 15.59 -27.51 11.23
C VAL A 201 15.75 -28.87 11.91
N GLU A 202 16.62 -29.68 11.36
CA GLU A 202 17.08 -30.91 12.01
C GLU A 202 18.42 -30.61 12.72
N PRO A 203 18.63 -31.15 13.95
CA PRO A 203 19.83 -30.87 14.72
C PRO A 203 21.13 -31.18 13.97
N SER A 204 22.09 -30.25 14.04
CA SER A 204 23.44 -30.40 13.51
C SER A 204 23.54 -30.69 11.99
N THR A 205 22.52 -30.27 11.23
CA THR A 205 22.49 -30.44 9.77
C THR A 205 22.94 -29.15 9.10
N GLU A 206 23.88 -29.22 8.20
CA GLU A 206 24.16 -28.17 7.24
C GLU A 206 23.19 -28.32 6.06
N TYR A 207 22.67 -27.19 5.60
CA TYR A 207 21.70 -27.10 4.50
C TYR A 207 22.36 -26.53 3.26
N THR A 208 22.07 -27.17 2.12
CA THR A 208 22.34 -26.64 0.79
C THR A 208 21.01 -26.30 0.14
N ILE A 209 20.78 -25.01 -0.07
CA ILE A 209 19.56 -24.47 -0.68
C ILE A 209 19.93 -23.96 -2.08
N THR A 210 19.18 -24.39 -3.10
CA THR A 210 19.40 -23.93 -4.48
C THR A 210 18.09 -23.39 -5.05
N ASP A 211 18.11 -22.18 -5.65
CA ASP A 211 17.02 -21.65 -6.44
C ASP A 211 17.49 -21.54 -7.89
N GLU A 212 16.80 -22.21 -8.82
CA GLU A 212 17.22 -22.32 -10.21
C GLU A 212 16.96 -21.02 -10.99
N THR A 213 16.05 -20.18 -10.52
CA THR A 213 15.55 -19.04 -11.25
C THR A 213 16.02 -17.71 -10.66
N ASN A 214 15.99 -17.59 -9.34
CA ASN A 214 16.23 -16.34 -8.63
C ASN A 214 17.50 -16.43 -7.79
N ALA A 215 18.29 -15.35 -7.78
CA ALA A 215 19.44 -15.27 -6.89
C ALA A 215 19.00 -15.31 -5.42
N LEU A 216 19.78 -15.97 -4.58
CA LEU A 216 19.55 -16.06 -3.15
C LEU A 216 20.24 -14.93 -2.40
N HIS A 217 19.67 -14.51 -1.26
CA HIS A 217 20.36 -13.65 -0.30
C HIS A 217 21.12 -14.51 0.72
N ALA A 218 22.25 -14.02 1.21
CA ALA A 218 23.03 -14.71 2.25
C ALA A 218 22.25 -14.79 3.58
N ALA A 219 21.43 -13.78 3.85
CA ALA A 219 20.67 -13.67 5.10
C ALA A 219 19.57 -14.73 5.22
N VAL A 220 19.60 -15.48 6.30
CA VAL A 220 18.62 -16.50 6.68
C VAL A 220 17.99 -16.09 8.00
N LYS A 221 16.67 -16.08 8.05
CA LYS A 221 15.87 -15.82 9.25
C LYS A 221 15.54 -17.13 9.94
N CYS A 222 15.91 -17.30 11.20
CA CYS A 222 15.59 -18.51 11.98
C CYS A 222 14.82 -18.15 13.24
N SER A 223 13.91 -19.04 13.67
CA SER A 223 13.20 -18.92 14.94
C SER A 223 13.48 -20.13 15.84
N THR A 224 13.71 -19.83 17.12
CA THR A 224 13.79 -20.82 18.21
C THR A 224 12.44 -21.05 18.90
N GLY A 225 11.40 -20.32 18.49
CA GLY A 225 10.04 -20.38 19.04
C GLY A 225 9.02 -20.86 17.99
N PRO A 226 7.75 -21.04 18.42
CA PRO A 226 6.67 -21.48 17.54
C PRO A 226 6.13 -20.37 16.61
N THR A 227 6.61 -19.15 16.77
CA THR A 227 6.19 -17.98 15.99
C THR A 227 7.40 -17.20 15.51
N TRP A 228 7.18 -16.27 14.55
CA TRP A 228 8.20 -15.32 14.09
C TRP A 228 8.31 -14.09 15.03
N ASP A 229 8.15 -14.28 16.34
CA ASP A 229 8.36 -13.24 17.36
C ASP A 229 9.81 -12.72 17.27
N PRO A 230 10.03 -11.41 17.18
CA PRO A 230 11.37 -10.82 17.19
C PRO A 230 12.27 -11.27 18.34
N LYS A 231 11.68 -11.64 19.49
CA LYS A 231 12.44 -12.13 20.67
C LYS A 231 13.04 -13.51 20.49
N THR A 232 12.44 -14.33 19.63
CA THR A 232 12.87 -15.71 19.35
C THR A 232 13.44 -15.86 17.94
N THR A 233 13.52 -14.78 17.19
CA THR A 233 13.94 -14.77 15.79
C THR A 233 15.30 -14.09 15.65
N SER A 234 16.16 -14.67 14.85
CA SER A 234 17.47 -14.09 14.50
C SER A 234 17.74 -14.17 13.01
N TRP A 235 18.57 -13.25 12.51
CA TRP A 235 19.13 -13.30 11.17
C TRP A 235 20.58 -13.77 11.23
N THR A 236 20.97 -14.66 10.36
CA THR A 236 22.33 -15.21 10.26
C THR A 236 22.68 -15.38 8.81
N ASP A 237 23.90 -14.99 8.42
CA ASP A 237 24.34 -15.16 7.04
C ASP A 237 24.86 -16.57 6.79
N GLY A 238 24.45 -17.13 5.65
CA GLY A 238 25.05 -18.31 5.05
C GLY A 238 26.10 -17.94 4.01
N LYS A 239 26.68 -18.95 3.39
CA LYS A 239 27.68 -18.80 2.33
C LYS A 239 27.01 -19.01 0.96
N LEU A 240 27.03 -17.97 0.13
CA LEU A 240 26.60 -18.05 -1.27
C LEU A 240 27.73 -18.57 -2.17
N ASP A 241 27.36 -19.26 -3.24
CA ASP A 241 28.22 -19.48 -4.38
C ASP A 241 28.43 -18.20 -5.20
N ASP A 242 29.37 -18.21 -6.18
CA ASP A 242 29.68 -17.03 -7.00
C ASP A 242 28.49 -16.60 -7.89
N ALA A 243 27.64 -17.56 -8.28
CA ALA A 243 26.44 -17.30 -9.08
C ALA A 243 25.24 -16.85 -8.24
N LYS A 244 25.34 -16.92 -6.90
CA LYS A 244 24.26 -16.62 -5.91
C LYS A 244 23.02 -17.49 -6.05
N HIS A 245 23.14 -18.65 -6.68
CA HIS A 245 22.03 -19.59 -6.82
C HIS A 245 22.06 -20.71 -5.79
N THR A 246 23.19 -20.88 -5.08
CA THR A 246 23.34 -21.88 -4.02
C THR A 246 23.78 -21.23 -2.72
N LEU A 247 23.04 -21.49 -1.65
CA LEU A 247 23.30 -21.04 -0.29
C LEU A 247 23.65 -22.26 0.58
N THR A 248 24.83 -22.27 1.19
CA THR A 248 25.21 -23.23 2.23
C THR A 248 25.01 -22.58 3.60
N PHE A 249 24.27 -23.20 4.49
CA PHE A 249 23.86 -22.62 5.75
C PHE A 249 23.82 -23.63 6.89
N THR A 250 24.38 -23.25 8.03
CA THR A 250 24.27 -24.00 9.30
C THR A 250 23.38 -23.20 10.24
N PRO A 251 22.20 -23.72 10.63
CA PRO A 251 21.29 -23.02 11.55
C PRO A 251 21.93 -22.78 12.92
N PRO A 252 21.56 -21.67 13.59
CA PRO A 252 21.98 -21.42 14.96
C PRO A 252 21.39 -22.49 15.91
N ALA A 253 22.09 -22.71 17.03
CA ALA A 253 21.67 -23.69 18.04
C ALA A 253 20.25 -23.39 18.54
N GLY A 254 19.41 -24.42 18.59
CA GLY A 254 18.04 -24.34 19.07
C GLY A 254 17.03 -23.81 18.04
N ALA A 255 17.45 -23.48 16.82
CA ALA A 255 16.52 -23.13 15.76
C ALA A 255 15.57 -24.30 15.46
N LEU A 256 14.27 -23.99 15.32
CA LEU A 256 13.22 -24.96 14.97
C LEU A 256 12.86 -24.87 13.49
N VAL A 257 12.95 -23.67 12.93
CA VAL A 257 12.61 -23.37 11.54
C VAL A 257 13.48 -22.23 11.03
N CYS A 258 13.86 -22.30 9.77
CA CYS A 258 14.55 -21.22 9.08
C CYS A 258 13.85 -20.88 7.76
N VAL A 259 14.04 -19.67 7.27
CA VAL A 259 13.54 -19.19 5.98
C VAL A 259 14.59 -18.29 5.31
N THR A 260 14.75 -18.47 4.00
CA THR A 260 15.48 -17.53 3.16
C THR A 260 14.56 -16.97 2.08
N PHE A 261 14.89 -15.80 1.58
CA PHE A 261 14.10 -15.10 0.58
C PHE A 261 14.95 -14.89 -0.67
N PRO A 262 14.67 -15.61 -1.77
CA PRO A 262 15.26 -15.32 -3.08
C PRO A 262 14.91 -13.89 -3.55
N GLU A 263 15.68 -13.36 -4.50
CA GLU A 263 15.31 -12.12 -5.18
C GLU A 263 13.90 -12.22 -5.79
N ALA A 264 13.17 -11.11 -5.78
CA ALA A 264 11.81 -11.07 -6.31
C ALA A 264 11.83 -11.15 -7.84
N THR A 265 10.86 -11.86 -8.41
CA THR A 265 10.64 -11.91 -9.86
C THR A 265 9.86 -10.67 -10.30
N LYS A 266 10.39 -9.94 -11.26
CA LYS A 266 9.68 -8.78 -11.85
C LYS A 266 8.52 -9.26 -12.71
N PRO A 267 7.34 -8.61 -12.60
CA PRO A 267 6.21 -8.93 -13.46
C PRO A 267 6.50 -8.70 -14.94
N VAL A 268 5.92 -9.57 -15.77
CA VAL A 268 5.90 -9.42 -17.22
C VAL A 268 4.47 -9.05 -17.63
N GLU A 269 4.33 -8.09 -18.53
CA GLU A 269 3.02 -7.65 -19.01
C GLU A 269 2.19 -8.82 -19.56
N GLY A 270 0.95 -8.92 -19.12
CA GLY A 270 0.02 -10.00 -19.51
C GLY A 270 0.21 -11.33 -18.76
N GLN A 271 1.27 -11.46 -17.94
CA GLN A 271 1.47 -12.66 -17.11
C GLN A 271 0.97 -12.42 -15.70
N THR A 272 -0.01 -13.22 -15.28
CA THR A 272 -0.60 -13.11 -13.93
C THR A 272 -0.14 -14.20 -12.96
N THR A 273 0.45 -15.28 -13.46
CA THR A 273 0.85 -16.45 -12.65
C THR A 273 2.32 -16.77 -12.86
N TYR A 274 3.04 -17.00 -11.78
CA TYR A 274 4.48 -17.26 -11.74
C TYR A 274 4.74 -18.52 -10.93
N THR A 275 5.63 -19.38 -11.44
CA THR A 275 6.08 -20.59 -10.76
C THR A 275 7.58 -20.52 -10.52
N ASN A 276 8.03 -20.88 -9.34
CA ASN A 276 9.44 -20.93 -9.01
C ASN A 276 9.77 -22.27 -8.29
N LYS A 277 10.94 -22.81 -8.61
CA LYS A 277 11.46 -24.08 -8.09
C LYS A 277 12.72 -23.85 -7.27
N ALA A 278 12.88 -24.65 -6.23
CA ALA A 278 14.09 -24.68 -5.42
C ALA A 278 14.38 -26.11 -4.93
N THR A 279 15.55 -26.31 -4.40
CA THR A 279 15.89 -27.56 -3.68
C THR A 279 16.45 -27.23 -2.29
N ILE A 280 16.21 -28.13 -1.33
CA ILE A 280 16.87 -28.14 -0.03
C ILE A 280 17.45 -29.54 0.17
N ASN A 281 18.78 -29.63 0.29
CA ASN A 281 19.49 -30.91 0.40
C ASN A 281 19.04 -31.93 -0.66
N GLY A 282 18.79 -31.47 -1.90
CA GLY A 282 18.30 -32.28 -3.01
C GLY A 282 16.78 -32.56 -3.02
N GLN A 283 16.03 -32.17 -1.99
CA GLN A 283 14.57 -32.25 -2.00
C GLN A 283 14.00 -31.10 -2.84
N SER A 284 13.24 -31.44 -3.88
CA SER A 284 12.60 -30.43 -4.76
C SER A 284 11.40 -29.79 -4.10
N LEU A 285 11.28 -28.48 -4.25
CA LEU A 285 10.17 -27.64 -3.80
C LEU A 285 9.70 -26.77 -4.96
N GLU A 286 8.40 -26.58 -5.08
CA GLU A 286 7.79 -25.72 -6.09
C GLU A 286 6.70 -24.86 -5.46
N ALA A 287 6.57 -23.63 -5.92
CA ALA A 287 5.48 -22.74 -5.55
C ALA A 287 4.98 -21.95 -6.75
N THR A 288 3.68 -21.67 -6.74
CA THR A 288 3.01 -20.78 -7.70
C THR A 288 2.44 -19.59 -6.97
N ALA A 289 2.64 -18.40 -7.51
CA ALA A 289 2.07 -17.14 -7.02
C ALA A 289 1.31 -16.43 -8.13
N THR A 290 0.20 -15.78 -7.77
CA THR A 290 -0.62 -14.98 -8.69
C THR A 290 -0.53 -13.52 -8.29
N ILE A 291 -0.36 -12.62 -9.27
CA ILE A 291 -0.39 -11.17 -9.04
C ILE A 291 -1.77 -10.79 -8.52
N LYS A 292 -1.76 -10.07 -7.40
CA LYS A 292 -2.96 -9.43 -6.85
C LYS A 292 -2.80 -7.92 -6.97
N ALA A 293 -3.69 -7.29 -7.72
CA ALA A 293 -3.69 -5.84 -7.86
C ALA A 293 -4.14 -5.14 -6.56
N SER A 294 -3.58 -3.96 -6.28
CA SER A 294 -4.20 -2.91 -5.49
C SER A 294 -4.56 -1.80 -6.47
N GLY A 295 -5.74 -1.22 -6.38
CA GLY A 295 -6.14 -0.20 -7.34
C GLY A 295 -7.50 0.42 -7.04
N GLY A 296 -7.79 1.55 -7.68
CA GLY A 296 -8.99 2.36 -7.46
C GLY A 296 -10.28 1.77 -7.98
N THR A 297 -10.24 0.79 -8.87
CA THR A 297 -11.42 0.09 -9.38
C THR A 297 -11.09 -1.36 -9.61
N ASP A 298 -11.77 -2.26 -8.91
CA ASP A 298 -11.89 -3.64 -9.37
C ASP A 298 -12.90 -3.66 -10.52
N MET A 299 -12.44 -4.00 -11.70
CA MET A 299 -13.31 -4.42 -12.79
C MET A 299 -13.51 -5.92 -12.73
#